data_cfb430ad838ea210228dabb4f8f121b5
#
_entry.id   cfb430ad838ea210228dabb4f8f121b5
#
_cell.length_a   1.000
_cell.length_b   1.000
_cell.length_c   1.000
_cell.angle_alpha   90.00
_cell.angle_beta   90.00
_cell.angle_gamma   90.00
#
_symmetry.space_group_name_H-M   'P 1'
#
loop_
_entity.id
_entity.type
_entity.pdbx_description
1 polymer ?
#
loop_
_entity_poly.entity_id
_entity_poly.type
_entity_poly.pdbx_seq_one_letter_code
_entity_poly.pdbx_strand_id
1 'polypeptide(L)'
;IDIIDFKKVDDGALGFVGNEIITEGRKLLHNHTISVTVGNEYNPNNLKTINNINYVIKNKIEYLKIGLFDTRMIDEHKKLIRKINFHTTLPICVIFADQSFDLSLIYKIIDIGYKGMMIDTCFKNGKSSIDILSMFEIKKFINIVKTNDLICGMSGSLKLHHIADLKKLDIDFLGFRGQLCDGIPNRDMISVSQVDKVSREIRS
;
A
#
# COMPACT_ATOMS: atom_id res chain seq x y z
N ILE A 1 5.31 12.32 -9.69
CA ILE A 1 5.04 11.31 -8.64
C ILE A 1 4.60 12.05 -7.41
N ASP A 2 3.44 11.68 -6.87
CA ASP A 2 2.86 12.38 -5.72
C ASP A 2 3.28 11.73 -4.40
N ILE A 3 3.46 10.38 -4.39
CA ILE A 3 3.90 9.62 -3.22
C ILE A 3 5.08 8.71 -3.63
N ILE A 4 6.17 8.76 -2.88
CA ILE A 4 7.32 7.87 -3.06
C ILE A 4 7.21 6.73 -2.05
N ASP A 5 7.12 5.49 -2.55
CA ASP A 5 6.90 4.30 -1.73
C ASP A 5 8.20 3.54 -1.44
N PHE A 6 8.56 3.44 -0.17
CA PHE A 6 9.72 2.70 0.31
C PHE A 6 9.33 1.28 0.68
N LYS A 7 9.77 0.33 -0.15
CA LYS A 7 9.53 -1.10 0.02
C LYS A 7 10.73 -1.94 -0.44
N LYS A 8 11.14 -2.89 0.37
CA LYS A 8 12.13 -3.90 0.00
C LYS A 8 11.47 -4.95 -0.88
N VAL A 9 11.74 -4.89 -2.20
CA VAL A 9 10.97 -5.65 -3.21
C VAL A 9 11.28 -7.14 -3.27
N ASP A 10 12.45 -7.55 -2.81
CA ASP A 10 12.92 -8.94 -2.69
C ASP A 10 12.52 -9.60 -1.35
N ASP A 11 11.90 -8.84 -0.46
CA ASP A 11 11.42 -9.30 0.85
C ASP A 11 9.88 -9.29 0.90
N GLY A 12 9.25 -10.14 0.09
CA GLY A 12 7.80 -10.33 0.09
C GLY A 12 6.96 -9.13 -0.38
N ALA A 13 5.67 -9.15 -0.01
CA ALA A 13 4.71 -8.17 -0.48
C ALA A 13 4.92 -6.77 0.13
N LEU A 14 5.32 -6.69 1.39
CA LEU A 14 5.47 -5.45 2.16
C LEU A 14 6.80 -5.38 2.92
N GLY A 15 7.89 -5.87 2.31
CA GLY A 15 9.22 -5.90 2.93
C GLY A 15 9.67 -4.53 3.47
N PHE A 16 10.20 -4.51 4.70
CA PHE A 16 10.68 -3.29 5.34
C PHE A 16 12.09 -2.93 4.85
N VAL A 17 12.27 -1.70 4.40
CA VAL A 17 13.55 -1.26 3.79
C VAL A 17 14.69 -1.06 4.78
N GLY A 18 14.40 -1.02 6.09
CA GLY A 18 15.40 -0.75 7.13
C GLY A 18 15.48 0.71 7.54
N ASN A 19 16.00 0.91 8.73
CA ASN A 19 16.02 2.21 9.41
C ASN A 19 16.90 3.24 8.69
N GLU A 20 18.06 2.82 8.17
CA GLU A 20 19.01 3.69 7.48
C GLU A 20 18.39 4.31 6.24
N ILE A 21 17.77 3.48 5.38
CA ILE A 21 17.13 3.94 4.14
C ILE A 21 15.99 4.93 4.44
N ILE A 22 15.22 4.70 5.50
CA ILE A 22 14.15 5.63 5.91
C ILE A 22 14.75 6.98 6.32
N THR A 23 15.80 6.97 7.13
CA THR A 23 16.45 8.21 7.61
C THR A 23 17.07 9.00 6.46
N GLU A 24 17.84 8.35 5.61
CA GLU A 24 18.49 8.98 4.45
C GLU A 24 17.47 9.45 3.43
N GLY A 25 16.49 8.60 3.12
CA GLY A 25 15.42 8.92 2.18
C GLY A 25 14.59 10.12 2.64
N ARG A 26 14.25 10.23 3.93
CA ARG A 26 13.54 11.40 4.46
C ARG A 26 14.38 12.67 4.37
N LYS A 27 15.71 12.60 4.58
CA LYS A 27 16.58 13.77 4.41
C LYS A 27 16.63 14.24 2.96
N LEU A 28 16.79 13.31 2.02
CA LEU A 28 16.85 13.62 0.59
C LEU A 28 15.51 14.09 0.02
N LEU A 29 14.41 13.54 0.51
CA LEU A 29 13.06 13.75 0.00
C LEU A 29 12.19 14.58 0.96
N HIS A 30 12.79 15.56 1.63
CA HIS A 30 12.15 16.36 2.69
C HIS A 30 10.86 17.08 2.26
N ASN A 31 10.71 17.39 0.96
CA ASN A 31 9.53 18.03 0.36
C ASN A 31 8.57 17.05 -0.33
N HIS A 32 8.81 15.74 -0.21
CA HIS A 32 7.98 14.73 -0.85
C HIS A 32 7.15 13.95 0.18
N THR A 33 5.97 13.57 -0.22
CA THR A 33 5.16 12.61 0.53
C THR A 33 5.76 11.22 0.38
N ILE A 34 6.02 10.55 1.51
CA ILE A 34 6.60 9.22 1.54
C ILE A 34 5.62 8.23 2.16
N SER A 35 5.56 7.04 1.59
CA SER A 35 4.93 5.88 2.23
C SER A 35 5.97 4.81 2.51
N VAL A 36 5.77 4.03 3.60
CA VAL A 36 6.67 2.96 4.02
C VAL A 36 5.87 1.71 4.37
N THR A 37 6.34 0.54 3.96
CA THR A 37 5.84 -0.76 4.39
C THR A 37 6.58 -1.23 5.64
N VAL A 38 5.90 -1.93 6.57
CA VAL A 38 6.50 -2.30 7.88
C VAL A 38 6.93 -3.76 8.01
N GLY A 39 6.81 -4.54 6.95
CA GLY A 39 7.20 -5.96 6.92
C GLY A 39 6.03 -6.89 6.61
N ASN A 40 6.34 -8.20 6.56
CA ASN A 40 5.42 -9.25 6.13
C ASN A 40 4.91 -10.11 7.30
N GLU A 41 4.90 -9.57 8.50
CA GLU A 41 4.53 -10.34 9.69
C GLU A 41 3.02 -10.62 9.73
N TYR A 42 2.64 -11.89 9.90
CA TYR A 42 1.24 -12.30 10.01
C TYR A 42 0.56 -11.69 11.24
N ASN A 43 1.25 -11.69 12.38
CA ASN A 43 0.79 -10.98 13.56
C ASN A 43 1.38 -9.56 13.56
N PRO A 44 0.58 -8.51 13.28
CA PRO A 44 1.08 -7.14 13.21
C PRO A 44 1.47 -6.58 14.59
N ASN A 45 0.98 -7.17 15.67
CA ASN A 45 1.23 -6.73 17.05
C ASN A 45 2.48 -7.40 17.67
N ASN A 46 3.41 -7.89 16.85
CA ASN A 46 4.69 -8.40 17.31
C ASN A 46 5.71 -7.26 17.51
N LEU A 47 6.75 -7.52 18.31
CA LEU A 47 7.74 -6.51 18.67
C LEU A 47 8.50 -5.93 17.48
N LYS A 48 8.81 -6.75 16.46
CA LYS A 48 9.53 -6.30 15.25
C LYS A 48 8.70 -5.27 14.47
N THR A 49 7.42 -5.57 14.21
CA THR A 49 6.50 -4.65 13.53
C THR A 49 6.30 -3.36 14.32
N ILE A 50 6.11 -3.47 15.64
CA ILE A 50 5.96 -2.30 16.53
C ILE A 50 7.20 -1.40 16.46
N ASN A 51 8.40 -1.98 16.50
CA ASN A 51 9.65 -1.23 16.39
C ASN A 51 9.77 -0.52 15.03
N ASN A 52 9.43 -1.20 13.93
CA ASN A 52 9.42 -0.61 12.59
C ASN A 52 8.43 0.56 12.53
N ILE A 53 7.20 0.38 13.04
CA ILE A 53 6.17 1.43 13.09
C ILE A 53 6.69 2.66 13.87
N ASN A 54 7.22 2.47 15.07
CA ASN A 54 7.74 3.56 15.89
C ASN A 54 8.87 4.31 15.19
N TYR A 55 9.70 3.59 14.43
CA TYR A 55 10.77 4.21 13.66
C TYR A 55 10.24 5.07 12.51
N VAL A 56 9.22 4.58 11.79
CA VAL A 56 8.54 5.31 10.72
C VAL A 56 7.90 6.59 11.26
N ILE A 57 7.20 6.50 12.39
CA ILE A 57 6.56 7.63 13.06
C ILE A 57 7.61 8.68 13.50
N LYS A 58 8.71 8.24 14.11
CA LYS A 58 9.82 9.11 14.53
C LYS A 58 10.40 9.93 13.37
N ASN A 59 10.44 9.37 12.17
CA ASN A 59 10.90 10.04 10.96
C ASN A 59 9.80 10.86 10.26
N LYS A 60 8.63 11.01 10.87
CA LYS A 60 7.49 11.79 10.33
C LYS A 60 7.12 11.41 8.90
N ILE A 61 7.10 10.11 8.63
CA ILE A 61 6.63 9.58 7.34
C ILE A 61 5.10 9.72 7.27
N GLU A 62 4.59 10.14 6.15
CA GLU A 62 3.16 10.48 5.99
C GLU A 62 2.27 9.23 5.98
N TYR A 63 2.66 8.19 5.23
CA TYR A 63 1.87 6.96 5.11
C TYR A 63 2.64 5.74 5.59
N LEU A 64 1.98 4.93 6.39
CA LEU A 64 2.53 3.69 6.92
C LEU A 64 1.62 2.53 6.52
N LYS A 65 2.14 1.54 5.78
CA LYS A 65 1.38 0.41 5.25
C LYS A 65 1.58 -0.84 6.08
N ILE A 66 0.46 -1.39 6.60
CA ILE A 66 0.41 -2.61 7.41
C ILE A 66 -0.45 -3.63 6.66
N GLY A 67 0.13 -4.80 6.34
CA GLY A 67 -0.58 -5.86 5.62
C GLY A 67 -1.48 -6.70 6.51
N LEU A 68 -2.69 -6.96 6.07
CA LEU A 68 -3.56 -7.98 6.65
C LEU A 68 -3.30 -9.31 5.92
N PHE A 69 -2.27 -10.03 6.34
CA PHE A 69 -1.87 -11.32 5.76
C PHE A 69 -2.73 -12.50 6.23
N ASP A 70 -3.44 -12.34 7.33
CA ASP A 70 -4.31 -13.37 7.90
C ASP A 70 -5.53 -12.70 8.54
N THR A 71 -6.71 -12.98 8.03
CA THR A 71 -7.96 -12.41 8.52
C THR A 71 -8.28 -12.80 9.97
N ARG A 72 -7.68 -13.87 10.49
CA ARG A 72 -7.79 -14.27 11.89
C ARG A 72 -7.06 -13.30 12.85
N MET A 73 -6.16 -12.47 12.32
CA MET A 73 -5.37 -11.50 13.10
C MET A 73 -6.05 -10.13 13.22
N ILE A 74 -7.31 -10.01 12.85
CA ILE A 74 -8.04 -8.73 12.88
C ILE A 74 -8.05 -8.09 14.27
N ASP A 75 -8.17 -8.89 15.32
CA ASP A 75 -8.12 -8.39 16.70
C ASP A 75 -6.72 -7.90 17.10
N GLU A 76 -5.67 -8.52 16.58
CA GLU A 76 -4.30 -8.05 16.79
C GLU A 76 -4.04 -6.72 16.04
N HIS A 77 -4.60 -6.53 14.85
CA HIS A 77 -4.62 -5.22 14.19
C HIS A 77 -5.32 -4.16 15.03
N LYS A 78 -6.48 -4.51 15.61
CA LYS A 78 -7.24 -3.60 16.50
C LYS A 78 -6.44 -3.20 17.74
N LYS A 79 -5.79 -4.18 18.39
CA LYS A 79 -4.90 -3.91 19.54
C LYS A 79 -3.75 -2.99 19.15
N LEU A 80 -3.09 -3.26 18.03
CA LEU A 80 -1.98 -2.47 17.52
C LEU A 80 -2.39 -1.01 17.27
N ILE A 81 -3.44 -0.79 16.48
CA ILE A 81 -3.89 0.55 16.07
C ILE A 81 -4.34 1.38 17.27
N ARG A 82 -4.98 0.76 18.27
CA ARG A 82 -5.40 1.46 19.49
C ARG A 82 -4.27 1.78 20.46
N LYS A 83 -3.20 0.98 20.44
CA LYS A 83 -2.04 1.11 21.33
C LYS A 83 -1.09 2.21 20.89
N ILE A 84 -0.92 2.40 19.59
CA ILE A 84 0.10 3.29 19.03
C ILE A 84 -0.47 4.68 18.76
N ASN A 85 0.24 5.71 19.23
CA ASN A 85 -0.02 7.08 18.81
C ASN A 85 0.72 7.35 17.50
N PHE A 86 -0.02 7.41 16.40
CA PHE A 86 0.54 7.63 15.06
C PHE A 86 0.90 9.10 14.75
N HIS A 87 0.49 10.05 15.62
CA HIS A 87 0.70 11.48 15.38
C HIS A 87 0.20 11.93 13.98
N THR A 88 1.11 12.39 13.13
CA THR A 88 0.82 12.82 11.76
C THR A 88 0.93 11.70 10.72
N THR A 89 1.44 10.54 11.10
CA THR A 89 1.55 9.37 10.22
C THR A 89 0.19 8.69 10.06
N LEU A 90 -0.22 8.42 8.84
CA LEU A 90 -1.50 7.80 8.53
C LEU A 90 -1.34 6.30 8.29
N PRO A 91 -1.86 5.44 9.20
CA PRO A 91 -1.81 3.99 9.01
C PRO A 91 -2.80 3.55 7.93
N ILE A 92 -2.31 2.84 6.91
CA ILE A 92 -3.06 2.28 5.79
C ILE A 92 -3.06 0.76 5.91
N CYS A 93 -4.25 0.15 5.93
CA CYS A 93 -4.40 -1.29 5.88
C CYS A 93 -4.25 -1.79 4.44
N VAL A 94 -3.33 -2.72 4.20
CA VAL A 94 -3.18 -3.37 2.90
C VAL A 94 -3.88 -4.72 2.92
N ILE A 95 -4.86 -4.91 2.04
CA ILE A 95 -5.53 -6.18 1.79
C ILE A 95 -5.11 -6.73 0.44
N PHE A 96 -5.04 -8.06 0.32
CA PHE A 96 -4.48 -8.71 -0.86
C PHE A 96 -5.57 -9.34 -1.72
N ALA A 97 -5.63 -8.94 -2.99
CA ALA A 97 -6.59 -9.46 -3.97
C ALA A 97 -6.49 -10.97 -4.18
N ASP A 98 -5.28 -11.51 -4.08
CA ASP A 98 -4.93 -12.93 -4.25
C ASP A 98 -4.96 -13.75 -2.96
N GLN A 99 -5.45 -13.16 -1.87
CA GLN A 99 -5.70 -13.84 -0.59
C GLN A 99 -7.16 -13.56 -0.19
N SER A 100 -7.96 -14.58 0.03
CA SER A 100 -9.32 -14.54 0.62
C SER A 100 -9.99 -13.15 0.70
N PHE A 101 -10.04 -12.44 -0.45
CA PHE A 101 -10.65 -11.11 -0.52
C PHE A 101 -12.16 -11.24 -0.23
N ASP A 102 -12.62 -10.57 0.81
CA ASP A 102 -14.01 -10.55 1.23
C ASP A 102 -14.44 -9.12 1.58
N LEU A 103 -15.48 -8.65 0.92
CA LEU A 103 -16.04 -7.32 1.17
C LEU A 103 -16.55 -7.14 2.62
N SER A 104 -16.99 -8.22 3.29
CA SER A 104 -17.40 -8.15 4.70
C SER A 104 -16.26 -7.79 5.64
N LEU A 105 -15.02 -8.14 5.26
CA LEU A 105 -13.81 -7.81 5.99
C LEU A 105 -13.56 -6.31 6.06
N ILE A 106 -13.94 -5.56 5.02
CA ILE A 106 -13.72 -4.11 4.94
C ILE A 106 -14.40 -3.39 6.09
N TYR A 107 -15.64 -3.75 6.42
CA TYR A 107 -16.36 -3.16 7.55
C TYR A 107 -15.66 -3.41 8.89
N LYS A 108 -15.09 -4.61 9.09
CA LYS A 108 -14.31 -4.92 10.30
C LYS A 108 -13.04 -4.08 10.39
N ILE A 109 -12.38 -3.80 9.27
CA ILE A 109 -11.16 -2.97 9.22
C ILE A 109 -11.50 -1.49 9.50
N ILE A 110 -12.64 -0.99 9.02
CA ILE A 110 -13.12 0.37 9.33
C ILE A 110 -13.19 0.59 10.84
N ASP A 111 -13.78 -0.35 11.58
CA ASP A 111 -13.94 -0.28 13.03
C ASP A 111 -12.61 -0.34 13.81
N ILE A 112 -11.53 -0.75 13.18
CA ILE A 112 -10.20 -0.80 13.80
C ILE A 112 -9.63 0.61 14.02
N GLY A 113 -9.83 1.52 13.06
CA GLY A 113 -9.36 2.91 13.14
C GLY A 113 -8.18 3.23 12.21
N TYR A 114 -7.95 2.42 11.16
CA TYR A 114 -7.07 2.80 10.06
C TYR A 114 -7.53 4.10 9.39
N LYS A 115 -6.61 4.82 8.79
CA LYS A 115 -6.90 6.08 8.07
C LYS A 115 -7.09 5.87 6.57
N GLY A 116 -6.85 4.65 6.12
CA GLY A 116 -7.09 4.26 4.73
C GLY A 116 -6.94 2.77 4.53
N MET A 117 -7.35 2.34 3.36
CA MET A 117 -7.19 0.97 2.89
C MET A 117 -6.67 0.96 1.47
N MET A 118 -5.90 -0.07 1.14
CA MET A 118 -5.51 -0.28 -0.25
C MET A 118 -5.54 -1.77 -0.61
N ILE A 119 -5.80 -2.04 -1.89
CA ILE A 119 -5.65 -3.37 -2.49
C ILE A 119 -4.24 -3.50 -3.08
N ASP A 120 -3.58 -4.64 -2.82
CA ASP A 120 -2.33 -5.07 -3.47
C ASP A 120 -2.45 -6.56 -3.85
N THR A 121 -1.40 -7.15 -4.39
CA THR A 121 -1.20 -8.60 -4.57
C THR A 121 -0.06 -9.09 -3.70
N CYS A 122 -0.28 -10.19 -2.98
CA CYS A 122 0.73 -10.83 -2.14
C CYS A 122 1.74 -11.60 -3.01
N PHE A 123 1.23 -12.41 -3.94
CA PHE A 123 2.05 -13.24 -4.82
C PHE A 123 2.35 -12.56 -6.15
N LYS A 124 3.58 -12.79 -6.66
CA LYS A 124 4.03 -12.22 -7.96
C LYS A 124 3.93 -13.28 -9.06
N ASN A 125 2.71 -13.75 -9.31
CA ASN A 125 2.38 -14.79 -10.30
C ASN A 125 2.00 -14.23 -11.69
N GLY A 126 2.26 -12.94 -11.93
CA GLY A 126 1.97 -12.27 -13.20
C GLY A 126 0.56 -11.66 -13.30
N LYS A 127 -0.37 -12.03 -12.42
CA LYS A 127 -1.71 -11.44 -12.37
C LYS A 127 -1.70 -10.12 -11.61
N SER A 128 -2.44 -9.15 -12.13
CA SER A 128 -2.71 -7.91 -11.42
C SER A 128 -3.93 -8.02 -10.52
N SER A 129 -4.10 -7.07 -9.60
CA SER A 129 -5.31 -6.98 -8.77
C SER A 129 -6.60 -6.88 -9.61
N ILE A 130 -6.53 -6.27 -10.80
CA ILE A 130 -7.66 -6.17 -11.75
C ILE A 130 -7.93 -7.49 -12.48
N ASP A 131 -6.91 -8.33 -12.69
CA ASP A 131 -7.10 -9.65 -13.27
C ASP A 131 -7.75 -10.64 -12.28
N ILE A 132 -7.66 -10.34 -10.98
CA ILE A 132 -8.14 -11.20 -9.89
C ILE A 132 -9.53 -10.77 -9.44
N LEU A 133 -9.72 -9.47 -9.21
CA LEU A 133 -10.99 -8.92 -8.74
C LEU A 133 -11.82 -8.40 -9.91
N SER A 134 -13.11 -8.67 -9.87
CA SER A 134 -14.05 -8.08 -10.81
C SER A 134 -14.16 -6.56 -10.61
N MET A 135 -14.49 -5.83 -11.66
CA MET A 135 -14.75 -4.40 -11.58
C MET A 135 -15.88 -4.05 -10.60
N PHE A 136 -16.82 -4.96 -10.41
CA PHE A 136 -17.90 -4.83 -9.41
C PHE A 136 -17.35 -4.84 -7.99
N GLU A 137 -16.44 -5.78 -7.66
CA GLU A 137 -15.80 -5.86 -6.33
C GLU A 137 -14.93 -4.64 -6.06
N ILE A 138 -14.17 -4.19 -7.06
CA ILE A 138 -13.32 -2.99 -6.97
C ILE A 138 -14.18 -1.75 -6.68
N LYS A 139 -15.25 -1.52 -7.45
CA LYS A 139 -16.16 -0.40 -7.24
C LYS A 139 -16.82 -0.46 -5.87
N LYS A 140 -17.20 -1.64 -5.42
CA LYS A 140 -17.84 -1.84 -4.12
C LYS A 140 -16.86 -1.57 -2.98
N PHE A 141 -15.61 -2.03 -3.09
CA PHE A 141 -14.53 -1.70 -2.16
C PHE A 141 -14.34 -0.18 -2.06
N ILE A 142 -14.14 0.50 -3.19
CA ILE A 142 -13.93 1.95 -3.23
C ILE A 142 -15.10 2.68 -2.56
N ASN A 143 -16.33 2.33 -2.94
CA ASN A 143 -17.52 2.97 -2.36
C ASN A 143 -17.56 2.80 -0.83
N ILE A 144 -17.32 1.60 -0.30
CA ILE A 144 -17.33 1.36 1.15
C ILE A 144 -16.23 2.18 1.83
N VAL A 145 -15.01 2.22 1.29
CA VAL A 145 -13.89 2.96 1.87
C VAL A 145 -14.17 4.46 1.86
N LYS A 146 -14.61 5.00 0.72
CA LYS A 146 -14.86 6.44 0.54
C LYS A 146 -16.07 6.95 1.33
N THR A 147 -17.14 6.15 1.44
CA THR A 147 -18.32 6.54 2.26
C THR A 147 -18.03 6.54 3.77
N ASN A 148 -16.87 6.02 4.19
CA ASN A 148 -16.40 6.08 5.58
C ASN A 148 -15.23 7.09 5.76
N ASP A 149 -15.07 8.04 4.82
CA ASP A 149 -14.06 9.09 4.84
C ASP A 149 -12.62 8.57 4.99
N LEU A 150 -12.34 7.38 4.43
CA LEU A 150 -11.03 6.76 4.43
C LEU A 150 -10.30 6.96 3.11
N ILE A 151 -8.98 7.02 3.19
CA ILE A 151 -8.11 7.06 2.03
C ILE A 151 -8.19 5.71 1.29
N CYS A 152 -8.42 5.75 -0.01
CA CYS A 152 -8.58 4.58 -0.88
C CYS A 152 -7.42 4.46 -1.86
N GLY A 153 -6.66 3.36 -1.79
CA GLY A 153 -5.56 3.09 -2.69
C GLY A 153 -5.70 1.77 -3.45
N MET A 154 -5.02 1.65 -4.58
CA MET A 154 -4.93 0.42 -5.33
C MET A 154 -3.54 0.23 -5.93
N SER A 155 -3.03 -0.99 -5.83
CA SER A 155 -1.77 -1.45 -6.42
C SER A 155 -1.91 -2.94 -6.82
N GLY A 156 -0.82 -3.66 -6.92
CA GLY A 156 -0.83 -5.08 -7.29
C GLY A 156 -0.65 -5.30 -8.78
N SER A 157 0.60 -5.23 -9.22
CA SER A 157 1.02 -5.50 -10.61
C SER A 157 0.25 -4.70 -11.68
N LEU A 158 -0.22 -3.49 -11.33
CA LEU A 158 -0.93 -2.62 -12.27
C LEU A 158 -0.07 -2.29 -13.50
N LYS A 159 -0.73 -2.18 -14.65
CA LYS A 159 -0.15 -1.89 -15.97
C LYS A 159 -0.65 -0.54 -16.49
N LEU A 160 0.07 0.03 -17.45
CA LEU A 160 -0.28 1.29 -18.08
C LEU A 160 -1.74 1.31 -18.61
N HIS A 161 -2.17 0.23 -19.28
CA HIS A 161 -3.51 0.14 -19.86
C HIS A 161 -4.65 0.08 -18.83
N HIS A 162 -4.35 -0.23 -17.55
CA HIS A 162 -5.35 -0.23 -16.48
C HIS A 162 -5.73 1.19 -16.03
N ILE A 163 -4.86 2.18 -16.28
CA ILE A 163 -5.05 3.56 -15.79
C ILE A 163 -6.33 4.17 -16.34
N ALA A 164 -6.61 3.98 -17.63
CA ALA A 164 -7.79 4.55 -18.28
C ALA A 164 -9.12 4.19 -17.62
N ASP A 165 -9.22 3.01 -17.01
CA ASP A 165 -10.41 2.58 -16.28
C ASP A 165 -10.37 2.96 -14.79
N LEU A 166 -9.20 2.87 -14.17
CA LEU A 166 -9.05 3.18 -12.74
C LEU A 166 -9.19 4.67 -12.43
N LYS A 167 -8.73 5.57 -13.30
CA LYS A 167 -8.85 7.01 -13.09
C LYS A 167 -10.29 7.54 -13.16
N LYS A 168 -11.25 6.73 -13.67
CA LYS A 168 -12.68 7.04 -13.65
C LYS A 168 -13.33 6.73 -12.29
N LEU A 169 -12.58 6.08 -11.39
CA LEU A 169 -13.04 5.68 -10.07
C LEU A 169 -12.52 6.67 -9.03
N ASP A 170 -13.23 6.80 -7.92
CA ASP A 170 -12.84 7.68 -6.81
C ASP A 170 -11.73 7.06 -5.94
N ILE A 171 -10.55 6.86 -6.55
CA ILE A 171 -9.34 6.31 -5.91
C ILE A 171 -8.37 7.44 -5.63
N ASP A 172 -7.90 7.56 -4.39
CA ASP A 172 -6.98 8.63 -4.00
C ASP A 172 -5.56 8.41 -4.53
N PHE A 173 -5.09 7.16 -4.67
CA PHE A 173 -3.78 6.87 -5.26
C PHE A 173 -3.69 5.49 -5.92
N LEU A 174 -2.87 5.41 -6.96
CA LEU A 174 -2.49 4.18 -7.67
C LEU A 174 -1.01 3.90 -7.47
N GLY A 175 -0.68 2.66 -7.09
CA GLY A 175 0.69 2.23 -6.87
C GLY A 175 1.24 1.39 -8.03
N PHE A 176 2.40 1.79 -8.56
CA PHE A 176 3.10 1.09 -9.62
C PHE A 176 4.51 0.74 -9.20
N ARG A 177 4.99 -0.45 -9.58
CA ARG A 177 6.40 -0.84 -9.45
C ARG A 177 6.88 -1.50 -10.73
N GLY A 178 6.35 -2.68 -11.08
CA GLY A 178 6.81 -3.41 -12.26
C GLY A 178 6.61 -2.66 -13.57
N GLN A 179 5.58 -1.83 -13.68
CA GLN A 179 5.35 -0.97 -14.85
C GLN A 179 6.38 0.16 -14.97
N LEU A 180 7.03 0.54 -13.88
CA LEU A 180 8.03 1.61 -13.86
C LEU A 180 9.45 1.10 -14.17
N CYS A 181 9.66 -0.20 -14.35
CA CYS A 181 10.96 -0.80 -14.63
C CYS A 181 11.10 -1.13 -16.12
N ASP A 182 12.33 -1.06 -16.65
CA ASP A 182 12.65 -1.46 -18.02
C ASP A 182 12.88 -2.99 -18.09
N GLY A 183 11.82 -3.71 -18.46
CA GLY A 183 11.89 -5.12 -18.80
C GLY A 183 11.79 -6.12 -17.63
N ILE A 184 11.40 -7.36 -17.97
CA ILE A 184 11.43 -8.52 -17.10
C ILE A 184 12.74 -9.29 -17.44
N PRO A 185 13.56 -9.70 -16.43
CA PRO A 185 13.21 -9.88 -15.01
C PRO A 185 13.60 -8.70 -14.08
N ASN A 186 14.21 -7.64 -14.60
CA ASN A 186 14.86 -6.63 -13.75
C ASN A 186 13.85 -5.63 -13.18
N ARG A 187 13.31 -5.93 -11.98
CA ARG A 187 12.39 -5.04 -11.24
C ARG A 187 13.13 -4.09 -10.28
N ASP A 188 14.45 -4.05 -10.35
CA ASP A 188 15.30 -3.35 -9.38
C ASP A 188 15.59 -1.91 -9.81
N MET A 189 15.53 -1.64 -11.11
CA MET A 189 15.81 -0.30 -11.64
C MET A 189 14.54 0.35 -12.19
N ILE A 190 14.21 1.50 -11.63
CA ILE A 190 13.12 2.35 -12.11
C ILE A 190 13.63 3.13 -13.34
N SER A 191 12.86 3.09 -14.42
CA SER A 191 13.11 3.82 -15.65
C SER A 191 12.38 5.16 -15.64
N VAL A 192 13.13 6.25 -15.84
CA VAL A 192 12.55 7.60 -15.95
C VAL A 192 11.51 7.65 -17.07
N SER A 193 11.79 7.01 -18.21
CA SER A 193 10.86 7.00 -19.34
C SER A 193 9.52 6.31 -19.02
N GLN A 194 9.55 5.23 -18.22
CA GLN A 194 8.33 4.54 -17.79
C GLN A 194 7.56 5.36 -16.73
N VAL A 195 8.27 6.02 -15.84
CA VAL A 195 7.67 6.95 -14.89
C VAL A 195 6.93 8.07 -15.62
N ASP A 196 7.55 8.66 -16.64
CA ASP A 196 6.94 9.71 -17.44
C ASP A 196 5.69 9.23 -18.19
N LYS A 197 5.72 8.02 -18.77
CA LYS A 197 4.56 7.43 -19.45
C LYS A 197 3.38 7.25 -18.48
N VAL A 198 3.62 6.64 -17.33
CA VAL A 198 2.58 6.43 -16.30
C VAL A 198 2.05 7.77 -15.79
N SER A 199 2.94 8.72 -15.53
CA SER A 199 2.56 10.06 -15.03
C SER A 199 1.68 10.83 -16.02
N ARG A 200 1.99 10.77 -17.32
CA ARG A 200 1.17 11.39 -18.38
C ARG A 200 -0.21 10.74 -18.47
N GLU A 201 -0.27 9.40 -18.44
CA GLU A 201 -1.53 8.67 -18.54
C GLU A 201 -2.46 8.93 -17.37
N ILE A 202 -1.91 9.10 -16.14
CA ILE A 202 -2.71 9.47 -14.97
C ILE A 202 -3.27 10.89 -15.09
N ARG A 203 -2.50 11.82 -15.66
CA ARG A 203 -2.87 13.25 -15.73
C ARG A 203 -3.67 13.63 -16.98
N SER A 204 -3.69 12.78 -18.00
CA SER A 204 -4.51 12.96 -19.20
C SER A 204 -6.00 12.73 -18.91
#